data_bbb304a6296cf48c198e78767d86e873
#
_entry.id   bbb304a6296cf48c198e78767d86e873
#
_cell.length_a   1.000
_cell.length_b   1.000
_cell.length_c   1.000
_cell.angle_alpha   90.00
_cell.angle_beta   90.00
_cell.angle_gamma   90.00
#
_symmetry.space_group_name_H-M   'P 1'
#
loop_
_entity.id
_entity.type
_entity.pdbx_description
1 polymer ?
#
loop_
_entity_poly.entity_id
_entity_poly.type
_entity_poly.pdbx_seq_one_letter_code
_entity_poly.pdbx_strand_id
1 'polypeptide(L)' 'MTQKEMIDYNEHHALEKIRAAYAAGDVTEAMQLVHVAFGIGNMKAAYNKVMELCGEAQK' A
#
# COMPACT_ATOMS: atom_id res chain seq x y z
N MET A 1 -6.19 22.67 -5.34
CA MET A 1 -5.39 21.43 -5.32
C MET A 1 -5.37 20.80 -6.70
N THR A 2 -4.21 20.52 -7.23
CA THR A 2 -4.09 19.88 -8.54
C THR A 2 -4.37 18.38 -8.42
N GLN A 3 -4.68 17.77 -9.57
CA GLN A 3 -4.93 16.33 -9.60
C GLN A 3 -3.68 15.56 -9.13
N LYS A 4 -2.52 16.03 -9.50
CA LYS A 4 -1.27 15.39 -9.10
C LYS A 4 -1.09 15.43 -7.58
N GLU A 5 -1.42 16.57 -6.96
CA GLU A 5 -1.30 16.70 -5.52
C GLU A 5 -2.27 15.77 -4.80
N MET A 6 -3.46 15.57 -5.35
CA MET A 6 -4.42 14.64 -4.77
C MET A 6 -3.92 13.21 -4.85
N ILE A 7 -3.31 12.83 -5.97
CA ILE A 7 -2.76 11.50 -6.14
C ILE A 7 -1.64 11.26 -5.15
N ASP A 8 -0.73 12.22 -5.01
CA ASP A 8 0.38 12.11 -4.06
C ASP A 8 -0.13 11.98 -2.64
N TYR A 9 -1.14 12.78 -2.28
CA TYR A 9 -1.72 12.73 -0.95
C TYR A 9 -2.34 11.35 -0.68
N ASN A 10 -3.09 10.84 -1.65
CA ASN A 10 -3.74 9.54 -1.50
C ASN A 10 -2.73 8.41 -1.37
N GLU A 11 -1.66 8.45 -2.14
CA GLU A 11 -0.62 7.42 -2.07
C GLU A 11 0.07 7.44 -0.71
N HIS A 12 0.39 8.63 -0.22
CA HIS A 12 1.03 8.77 1.08
C HIS A 12 0.12 8.26 2.19
N HIS A 13 -1.15 8.63 2.12
CA HIS A 13 -2.14 8.20 3.11
C HIS A 13 -2.34 6.68 3.08
N ALA A 14 -2.38 6.12 1.88
CA ALA A 14 -2.52 4.69 1.70
C ALA A 14 -1.31 3.94 2.27
N LEU A 15 -0.12 4.50 2.09
CA LEU A 15 1.10 3.89 2.60
C LEU A 15 1.05 3.72 4.11
N GLU A 16 0.57 4.74 4.82
CA GLU A 16 0.44 4.65 6.28
C GLU A 16 -0.54 3.56 6.67
N LYS A 17 -1.68 3.48 5.95
CA LYS A 17 -2.68 2.47 6.22
C LYS A 17 -2.16 1.07 5.90
N ILE A 18 -1.42 0.93 4.82
CA ILE A 18 -0.84 -0.34 4.42
C ILE A 18 0.12 -0.84 5.51
N ARG A 19 0.97 0.05 6.01
CA ARG A 19 1.91 -0.31 7.06
C ARG A 19 1.20 -0.69 8.35
N ALA A 20 0.14 0.04 8.70
CA ALA A 20 -0.64 -0.27 9.89
C ALA A 20 -1.31 -1.63 9.78
N ALA A 21 -1.89 -1.93 8.62
CA ALA A 21 -2.53 -3.22 8.39
C ALA A 21 -1.50 -4.36 8.46
N TYR A 22 -0.36 -4.15 7.85
CA TYR A 22 0.70 -5.16 7.86
C TYR A 22 1.20 -5.40 9.29
N ALA A 23 1.40 -4.35 10.04
CA ALA A 23 1.86 -4.46 11.42
C ALA A 23 0.84 -5.17 12.31
N ALA A 24 -0.44 -5.04 11.99
CA ALA A 24 -1.51 -5.73 12.71
C ALA A 24 -1.65 -7.19 12.29
N GLY A 25 -0.86 -7.63 11.32
CA GLY A 25 -0.94 -9.00 10.81
C GLY A 25 -2.01 -9.19 9.76
N ASP A 26 -2.63 -8.12 9.28
CA ASP A 26 -3.70 -8.19 8.30
C ASP A 26 -3.15 -7.92 6.90
N VAL A 27 -2.45 -8.92 6.37
CA VAL A 27 -1.82 -8.82 5.05
C VAL A 27 -2.87 -8.68 3.96
N THR A 28 -4.01 -9.32 4.11
CA THR A 28 -5.10 -9.24 3.14
C THR A 28 -5.57 -7.79 2.99
N GLU A 29 -5.76 -7.11 4.10
CA GLU A 29 -6.16 -5.70 4.07
C GLU A 29 -5.08 -4.84 3.42
N ALA A 30 -3.82 -5.10 3.75
CA ALA A 30 -2.70 -4.37 3.14
C ALA A 30 -2.69 -4.55 1.63
N MET A 31 -2.96 -5.77 1.15
CA MET A 31 -3.02 -6.05 -0.28
C MET A 31 -4.17 -5.32 -0.95
N GLN A 32 -5.33 -5.26 -0.29
CA GLN A 32 -6.47 -4.54 -0.82
C GLN A 32 -6.18 -3.04 -0.92
N LEU A 33 -5.50 -2.50 0.06
CA LEU A 33 -5.11 -1.09 0.03
C LEU A 33 -4.15 -0.81 -1.11
N VAL A 34 -3.21 -1.71 -1.34
CA VAL A 34 -2.29 -1.59 -2.48
C VAL A 34 -3.06 -1.65 -3.79
N HIS A 35 -4.01 -2.57 -3.90
CA HIS A 35 -4.83 -2.71 -5.10
C HIS A 35 -5.55 -1.41 -5.42
N VAL A 36 -6.17 -0.81 -4.43
CA VAL A 36 -6.95 0.41 -4.63
C VAL A 36 -6.06 1.62 -4.87
N ALA A 37 -5.01 1.77 -4.07
CA ALA A 37 -4.17 2.96 -4.12
C ALA A 37 -3.23 3.00 -5.32
N PHE A 38 -2.70 1.84 -5.71
CA PHE A 38 -1.71 1.76 -6.77
C PHE A 38 -2.24 1.13 -8.05
N GLY A 39 -3.49 0.69 -8.04
CA GLY A 39 -4.11 0.11 -9.22
C GLY A 39 -3.53 -1.24 -9.63
N ILE A 40 -3.00 -1.99 -8.68
CA ILE A 40 -2.41 -3.29 -8.96
C ILE A 40 -3.49 -4.36 -8.89
N GLY A 41 -3.82 -4.94 -10.05
CA GLY A 41 -4.92 -5.91 -10.14
C GLY A 41 -4.52 -7.35 -9.90
N ASN A 42 -3.24 -7.64 -9.77
CA ASN A 42 -2.72 -8.99 -9.59
C ASN A 42 -2.38 -9.21 -8.11
N MET A 43 -2.90 -10.28 -7.51
CA MET A 43 -2.66 -10.56 -6.09
C MET A 43 -1.19 -10.72 -5.78
N LYS A 44 -0.47 -11.44 -6.63
CA LYS A 44 0.95 -11.67 -6.40
C LYS A 44 1.73 -10.36 -6.45
N ALA A 45 1.39 -9.51 -7.42
CA ALA A 45 2.02 -8.20 -7.53
C ALA A 45 1.68 -7.31 -6.34
N ALA A 46 0.44 -7.38 -5.87
CA ALA A 46 0.03 -6.64 -4.69
C ALA A 46 0.79 -7.10 -3.44
N TYR A 47 0.93 -8.41 -3.29
CA TYR A 47 1.70 -8.95 -2.18
C TYR A 47 3.16 -8.49 -2.23
N ASN A 48 3.76 -8.57 -3.42
CA ASN A 48 5.13 -8.10 -3.60
C ASN A 48 5.27 -6.63 -3.25
N LYS A 49 4.27 -5.83 -3.62
CA LYS A 49 4.29 -4.40 -3.30
C LYS A 49 4.20 -4.19 -1.79
N VAL A 50 3.36 -4.95 -1.10
CA VAL A 50 3.27 -4.86 0.36
C VAL A 50 4.62 -5.20 0.98
N MET A 51 5.27 -6.26 0.51
CA MET A 51 6.58 -6.64 1.02
C MET A 51 7.62 -5.56 0.75
N GLU A 52 7.56 -4.94 -0.42
CA GLU A 52 8.46 -3.87 -0.78
C GLU A 52 8.30 -2.67 0.14
N LEU A 53 7.06 -2.30 0.42
CA LEU A 53 6.77 -1.11 1.22
C LEU A 53 6.97 -1.33 2.72
N CYS A 54 6.72 -2.54 3.19
CA CYS A 54 6.74 -2.85 4.61
C CYS A 54 7.90 -3.75 5.01
N GLY A 55 8.18 -4.75 4.20
CA GLY A 55 9.22 -5.72 4.50
C GLY A 55 10.61 -5.14 4.45
N GLU A 56 10.90 -4.33 3.46
CA GLU A 56 12.21 -3.73 3.32
C GLU A 56 12.53 -2.75 4.43
N ALA A 57 11.50 -2.08 4.94
CA ALA A 57 11.69 -1.10 5.99
C ALA A 57 12.18 -1.75 7.28
N GLN A 58 12.05 -3.05 7.39
CA GLN A 58 12.44 -3.79 8.59
C GLN A 58 13.88 -4.29 8.54
N LYS A 59 14.52 -4.11 7.43
CA LYS A 59 15.94 -4.45 7.33
C LYS A 59 16.80 -3.32 7.93
#